data_7e3a99e3d49f7de927b609987d62e6ad
#
_entry.id   7e3a99e3d49f7de927b609987d62e6ad
#
_cell.length_a   1.000
_cell.length_b   1.000
_cell.length_c   1.000
_cell.angle_alpha   90.00
_cell.angle_beta   90.00
_cell.angle_gamma   90.00
#
_symmetry.space_group_name_H-M   'P 1'
#
loop_
_entity.id
_entity.type
_entity.pdbx_description
1 polymer ?
#
loop_
_entity_poly.entity_id
_entity_poly.type
_entity_poly.pdbx_seq_one_letter_code
_entity_poly.pdbx_strand_id
1 'polypeptide(L)'
;MAFLNMLRKRLGGLLLVVFGVSLITFSISHLIPGDPARLIAGDRATDAIVENIRHQLGLDLPLYQQYGRYMLDLLHGDLGTSIRTHRPVLEDLQAFFPATLELALAALTLSILVGVPLGVLSAVYHNRFIDQVARTLAVTGISTPAFWLGLGLIVLFYGHLNWLPGSGRLDEGLEPPPMVTGFYLIDTLIAGDTALFFNAAQHLILPAITLGFVNLGVVARQIRSAMLDQLGEDYIRTARAYGLSKWAVVLRHALPNALIPSVTVLGLTLGDLLYGAVLTETVFAWPGMGAYVVKSIQSLDFPAVMGFAILVSFIYVLLNMAIDLLYRLIDPRIGEVN
;
A
#
# COMPACT_ATOMS: atom_id res chain seq x y z
N MET A 1 -0.81 -27.27 -18.45
CA MET A 1 -1.68 -27.74 -17.34
C MET A 1 -1.32 -27.10 -16.00
N ALA A 2 -0.05 -27.04 -15.60
CA ALA A 2 0.38 -26.44 -14.31
C ALA A 2 -0.05 -24.96 -14.13
N PHE A 3 0.04 -24.11 -15.15
CA PHE A 3 -0.39 -22.71 -15.11
C PHE A 3 -1.91 -22.55 -14.87
N LEU A 4 -2.73 -23.35 -15.57
CA LEU A 4 -4.19 -23.33 -15.38
C LEU A 4 -4.60 -23.81 -13.97
N ASN A 5 -3.93 -24.81 -13.44
CA ASN A 5 -4.18 -25.29 -12.08
C ASN A 5 -3.80 -24.26 -11.02
N MET A 6 -2.70 -23.54 -11.23
CA MET A 6 -2.33 -22.43 -10.36
C MET A 6 -3.36 -21.32 -10.40
N LEU A 7 -3.75 -20.86 -11.60
CA LEU A 7 -4.74 -19.80 -11.78
C LEU A 7 -6.07 -20.20 -11.10
N ARG A 8 -6.50 -21.46 -11.26
CA ARG A 8 -7.73 -21.96 -10.62
C ARG A 8 -7.64 -21.97 -9.09
N LYS A 9 -6.49 -22.41 -8.52
CA LYS A 9 -6.25 -22.36 -7.08
C LYS A 9 -6.25 -20.91 -6.56
N ARG A 10 -5.65 -19.98 -7.31
CA ARG A 10 -5.59 -18.55 -6.92
C ARG A 10 -6.94 -17.85 -7.05
N LEU A 11 -7.71 -18.14 -8.09
CA LEU A 11 -9.09 -17.65 -8.21
C LEU A 11 -9.98 -18.19 -7.10
N GLY A 12 -9.84 -19.48 -6.74
CA GLY A 12 -10.53 -20.04 -5.58
C GLY A 12 -10.15 -19.34 -4.26
N GLY A 13 -8.85 -19.06 -4.08
CA GLY A 13 -8.37 -18.28 -2.94
C GLY A 13 -8.92 -16.83 -2.91
N LEU A 14 -8.96 -16.17 -4.07
CA LEU A 14 -9.55 -14.83 -4.21
C LEU A 14 -11.03 -14.83 -3.79
N LEU A 15 -11.82 -15.75 -4.31
CA LEU A 15 -13.23 -15.87 -3.96
C LEU A 15 -13.43 -16.12 -2.46
N LEU A 16 -12.60 -16.97 -1.86
CA LEU A 16 -12.65 -17.23 -0.42
C LEU A 16 -12.30 -16.00 0.41
N VAL A 17 -11.28 -15.26 0.02
CA VAL A 17 -10.87 -14.01 0.71
C VAL A 17 -11.96 -12.95 0.57
N VAL A 18 -12.46 -12.70 -0.63
CA VAL A 18 -13.53 -11.71 -0.88
C VAL A 18 -14.80 -12.09 -0.11
N PHE A 19 -15.18 -13.37 -0.12
CA PHE A 19 -16.31 -13.88 0.67
C PHE A 19 -16.10 -13.68 2.17
N GLY A 20 -14.92 -14.04 2.70
CA GLY A 20 -14.60 -13.88 4.12
C GLY A 20 -14.61 -12.40 4.55
N VAL A 21 -13.97 -11.53 3.75
CA VAL A 21 -13.95 -10.08 4.02
C VAL A 21 -15.35 -9.48 3.93
N SER A 22 -16.14 -9.84 2.90
CA SER A 22 -17.50 -9.36 2.76
C SER A 22 -18.38 -9.77 3.94
N LEU A 23 -18.25 -11.01 4.42
CA LEU A 23 -19.01 -11.49 5.58
C LEU A 23 -18.61 -10.74 6.87
N ILE A 24 -17.32 -10.54 7.08
CA ILE A 24 -16.80 -9.83 8.25
C ILE A 24 -17.25 -8.36 8.23
N THR A 25 -17.05 -7.66 7.11
CA THR A 25 -17.40 -6.23 7.00
C THR A 25 -18.92 -6.01 7.08
N PHE A 26 -19.70 -6.87 6.46
CA PHE A 26 -21.17 -6.87 6.59
C PHE A 26 -21.60 -7.12 8.04
N SER A 27 -21.01 -8.10 8.72
CA SER A 27 -21.35 -8.37 10.13
C SER A 27 -21.00 -7.19 11.03
N ILE A 28 -19.82 -6.59 10.86
CA ILE A 28 -19.38 -5.42 11.63
C ILE A 28 -20.32 -4.24 11.39
N SER A 29 -20.73 -3.97 10.14
CA SER A 29 -21.63 -2.86 9.81
C SER A 29 -23.00 -2.98 10.50
N HIS A 30 -23.44 -4.21 10.80
CA HIS A 30 -24.71 -4.46 11.49
C HIS A 30 -24.56 -4.55 13.02
N LEU A 31 -23.34 -4.73 13.54
CA LEU A 31 -23.06 -4.76 14.99
C LEU A 31 -22.82 -3.36 15.56
N ILE A 32 -22.37 -2.42 14.74
CA ILE A 32 -22.12 -1.04 15.19
C ILE A 32 -23.48 -0.36 15.43
N PRO A 33 -23.68 0.24 16.61
CA PRO A 33 -24.92 0.94 16.91
C PRO A 33 -25.06 2.17 16.00
N GLY A 34 -26.08 2.15 15.15
CA GLY A 34 -26.42 3.21 14.20
C GLY A 34 -27.54 2.73 13.29
N ASP A 35 -28.42 3.64 12.91
CA ASP A 35 -29.47 3.37 11.92
C ASP A 35 -29.05 3.96 10.57
N PRO A 36 -28.61 3.15 9.58
CA PRO A 36 -28.21 3.66 8.28
C PRO A 36 -29.30 4.46 7.59
N ALA A 37 -30.58 4.08 7.77
CA ALA A 37 -31.71 4.82 7.19
C ALA A 37 -31.80 6.22 7.80
N ARG A 38 -31.59 6.37 9.10
CA ARG A 38 -31.58 7.66 9.79
C ARG A 38 -30.39 8.53 9.37
N LEU A 39 -29.20 7.93 9.21
CA LEU A 39 -28.02 8.64 8.74
C LEU A 39 -28.21 9.22 7.32
N ILE A 40 -28.85 8.47 6.43
CA ILE A 40 -29.15 8.92 5.06
C ILE A 40 -30.26 9.97 5.06
N ALA A 41 -31.29 9.76 5.86
CA ALA A 41 -32.42 10.68 5.96
C ALA A 41 -32.02 12.05 6.57
N GLY A 42 -30.99 12.04 7.45
CA GLY A 42 -30.57 13.20 8.23
C GLY A 42 -31.40 13.41 9.50
N ASP A 43 -30.83 14.18 10.44
CA ASP A 43 -31.37 14.37 11.80
C ASP A 43 -32.78 15.00 11.84
N ARG A 44 -33.14 15.74 10.79
CA ARG A 44 -34.45 16.45 10.72
C ARG A 44 -35.52 15.68 9.99
N ALA A 45 -35.23 14.48 9.49
CA ALA A 45 -36.20 13.67 8.76
C ALA A 45 -37.28 13.13 9.69
N THR A 46 -38.53 13.10 9.20
CA THR A 46 -39.65 12.45 9.90
C THR A 46 -39.46 10.93 9.90
N ASP A 47 -40.05 10.25 10.89
CA ASP A 47 -39.97 8.79 10.97
C ASP A 47 -40.55 8.10 9.72
N ALA A 48 -41.54 8.70 9.06
CA ALA A 48 -42.07 8.19 7.80
C ALA A 48 -41.05 8.21 6.65
N ILE A 49 -40.21 9.24 6.59
CA ILE A 49 -39.10 9.32 5.59
C ILE A 49 -38.04 8.26 5.89
N VAL A 50 -37.66 8.10 7.16
CA VAL A 50 -36.69 7.10 7.60
C VAL A 50 -37.17 5.69 7.26
N GLU A 51 -38.44 5.39 7.53
CA GLU A 51 -39.03 4.07 7.25
C GLU A 51 -39.11 3.79 5.75
N ASN A 52 -39.41 4.79 4.93
CA ASN A 52 -39.40 4.64 3.48
C ASN A 52 -37.96 4.32 2.96
N ILE A 53 -36.92 5.03 3.46
CA ILE A 53 -35.54 4.75 3.14
C ILE A 53 -35.13 3.34 3.61
N ARG A 54 -35.58 2.92 4.80
CA ARG A 54 -35.33 1.57 5.33
C ARG A 54 -35.88 0.50 4.38
N HIS A 55 -37.10 0.66 3.89
CA HIS A 55 -37.72 -0.24 2.91
C HIS A 55 -36.97 -0.21 1.55
N GLN A 56 -36.61 0.97 1.06
CA GLN A 56 -35.90 1.11 -0.21
C GLN A 56 -34.54 0.42 -0.18
N LEU A 57 -33.83 0.49 0.94
CA LEU A 57 -32.54 -0.15 1.13
C LEU A 57 -32.66 -1.63 1.55
N GLY A 58 -33.89 -2.10 1.82
CA GLY A 58 -34.14 -3.47 2.26
C GLY A 58 -33.60 -3.79 3.65
N LEU A 59 -33.39 -2.79 4.50
CA LEU A 59 -32.89 -2.95 5.87
C LEU A 59 -33.94 -3.58 6.82
N ASP A 60 -35.18 -3.66 6.39
CA ASP A 60 -36.28 -4.38 7.03
C ASP A 60 -36.26 -5.89 6.77
N LEU A 61 -35.46 -6.36 5.82
CA LEU A 61 -35.33 -7.77 5.47
C LEU A 61 -34.52 -8.53 6.52
N PRO A 62 -34.66 -9.86 6.61
CA PRO A 62 -33.75 -10.70 7.40
C PRO A 62 -32.32 -10.57 6.93
N LEU A 63 -31.33 -10.63 7.87
CA LEU A 63 -29.91 -10.41 7.59
C LEU A 63 -29.36 -11.27 6.45
N TYR A 64 -29.81 -12.53 6.32
CA TYR A 64 -29.36 -13.41 5.24
C TYR A 64 -29.82 -12.94 3.85
N GLN A 65 -30.95 -12.25 3.76
CA GLN A 65 -31.44 -11.66 2.51
C GLN A 65 -30.69 -10.37 2.18
N GLN A 66 -30.42 -9.54 3.20
CA GLN A 66 -29.59 -8.34 3.03
C GLN A 66 -28.19 -8.72 2.54
N TYR A 67 -27.55 -9.71 3.17
CA TYR A 67 -26.25 -10.23 2.73
C TYR A 67 -26.30 -10.82 1.31
N GLY A 68 -27.35 -11.56 0.99
CA GLY A 68 -27.54 -12.11 -0.36
C GLY A 68 -27.63 -11.03 -1.43
N ARG A 69 -28.37 -9.92 -1.18
CA ARG A 69 -28.41 -8.76 -2.08
C ARG A 69 -27.05 -8.11 -2.21
N TYR A 70 -26.40 -7.81 -1.09
CA TYR A 70 -25.05 -7.24 -1.09
C TYR A 70 -24.05 -8.08 -1.92
N MET A 71 -24.11 -9.41 -1.82
CA MET A 71 -23.27 -10.29 -2.62
C MET A 71 -23.60 -10.25 -4.12
N LEU A 72 -24.88 -10.11 -4.47
CA LEU A 72 -25.30 -9.95 -5.86
C LEU A 72 -24.81 -8.62 -6.44
N ASP A 73 -24.97 -7.53 -5.70
CA ASP A 73 -24.51 -6.20 -6.09
C ASP A 73 -22.97 -6.20 -6.27
N LEU A 74 -22.24 -6.83 -5.34
CA LEU A 74 -20.79 -6.99 -5.41
C LEU A 74 -20.35 -7.77 -6.67
N LEU A 75 -21.07 -8.84 -7.05
CA LEU A 75 -20.79 -9.60 -8.28
C LEU A 75 -21.02 -8.79 -9.55
N HIS A 76 -21.88 -7.76 -9.52
CA HIS A 76 -22.08 -6.81 -10.61
C HIS A 76 -21.10 -5.61 -10.56
N GLY A 77 -20.20 -5.59 -9.56
CA GLY A 77 -19.24 -4.49 -9.38
C GLY A 77 -19.82 -3.27 -8.67
N ASP A 78 -21.02 -3.38 -8.13
CA ASP A 78 -21.65 -2.32 -7.34
C ASP A 78 -21.20 -2.43 -5.88
N LEU A 79 -20.46 -1.44 -5.41
CA LEU A 79 -20.01 -1.33 -4.02
C LEU A 79 -20.94 -0.46 -3.16
N GLY A 80 -22.08 -0.06 -3.73
CA GLY A 80 -23.04 0.83 -3.10
C GLY A 80 -22.70 2.31 -3.25
N THR A 81 -23.49 3.15 -2.61
CA THR A 81 -23.36 4.62 -2.62
C THR A 81 -22.88 5.09 -1.27
N SER A 82 -21.85 5.93 -1.24
CA SER A 82 -21.31 6.55 -0.02
C SER A 82 -22.37 7.48 0.60
N ILE A 83 -22.59 7.33 1.89
CA ILE A 83 -23.52 8.19 2.67
C ILE A 83 -22.97 9.62 2.76
N ARG A 84 -21.65 9.76 2.84
CA ARG A 84 -20.96 11.04 3.01
C ARG A 84 -20.82 11.84 1.71
N THR A 85 -20.40 11.17 0.63
CA THR A 85 -20.12 11.85 -0.65
C THR A 85 -21.31 11.85 -1.59
N HIS A 86 -22.32 11.01 -1.35
CA HIS A 86 -23.48 10.77 -2.22
C HIS A 86 -23.08 10.30 -3.64
N ARG A 87 -21.91 9.70 -3.77
CA ARG A 87 -21.37 9.17 -5.03
C ARG A 87 -21.23 7.64 -4.94
N PRO A 88 -21.21 6.94 -6.07
CA PRO A 88 -20.85 5.52 -6.10
C PRO A 88 -19.48 5.31 -5.42
N VAL A 89 -19.40 4.36 -4.49
CA VAL A 89 -18.17 4.06 -3.75
C VAL A 89 -17.01 3.70 -4.69
N LEU A 90 -17.31 2.99 -5.78
CA LEU A 90 -16.30 2.63 -6.78
C LEU A 90 -15.66 3.87 -7.42
N GLU A 91 -16.45 4.90 -7.75
CA GLU A 91 -15.93 6.16 -8.30
C GLU A 91 -15.03 6.90 -7.31
N ASP A 92 -15.44 6.96 -6.04
CA ASP A 92 -14.63 7.56 -4.99
C ASP A 92 -13.29 6.81 -4.84
N LEU A 93 -13.33 5.48 -4.76
CA LEU A 93 -12.11 4.67 -4.63
C LEU A 93 -11.20 4.83 -5.84
N GLN A 94 -11.74 4.89 -7.07
CA GLN A 94 -10.96 5.16 -8.28
C GLN A 94 -10.30 6.55 -8.27
N ALA A 95 -10.96 7.55 -7.70
CA ALA A 95 -10.42 8.90 -7.58
C ALA A 95 -9.28 8.99 -6.55
N PHE A 96 -9.37 8.25 -5.43
CA PHE A 96 -8.38 8.29 -4.36
C PHE A 96 -7.24 7.27 -4.52
N PHE A 97 -7.46 6.17 -5.23
CA PHE A 97 -6.47 5.09 -5.42
C PHE A 97 -5.13 5.55 -5.99
N PRO A 98 -5.09 6.39 -7.05
CA PRO A 98 -3.82 6.82 -7.62
C PRO A 98 -2.93 7.56 -6.61
N ALA A 99 -3.51 8.37 -5.73
CA ALA A 99 -2.75 9.09 -4.71
C ALA A 99 -2.10 8.15 -3.69
N THR A 100 -2.82 7.12 -3.23
CA THR A 100 -2.26 6.09 -2.35
C THR A 100 -1.17 5.30 -3.05
N LEU A 101 -1.39 4.92 -4.30
CA LEU A 101 -0.41 4.13 -5.07
C LEU A 101 0.86 4.95 -5.38
N GLU A 102 0.72 6.23 -5.72
CA GLU A 102 1.87 7.15 -5.91
C GLU A 102 2.73 7.23 -4.65
N LEU A 103 2.10 7.43 -3.50
CA LEU A 103 2.80 7.46 -2.21
C LEU A 103 3.46 6.11 -1.88
N ALA A 104 2.77 5.00 -2.08
CA ALA A 104 3.31 3.66 -1.82
C ALA A 104 4.50 3.33 -2.73
N LEU A 105 4.43 3.68 -4.02
CA LEU A 105 5.53 3.49 -4.97
C LEU A 105 6.73 4.38 -4.65
N ALA A 106 6.50 5.64 -4.25
CA ALA A 106 7.57 6.53 -3.82
C ALA A 106 8.26 6.01 -2.55
N ALA A 107 7.50 5.56 -1.57
CA ALA A 107 8.01 4.96 -0.34
C ALA A 107 8.79 3.65 -0.59
N LEU A 108 8.28 2.78 -1.48
CA LEU A 108 8.97 1.55 -1.89
C LEU A 108 10.28 1.87 -2.60
N THR A 109 10.25 2.82 -3.54
CA THR A 109 11.44 3.26 -4.26
C THR A 109 12.52 3.77 -3.31
N LEU A 110 12.14 4.61 -2.34
CA LEU A 110 13.03 5.09 -1.30
C LEU A 110 13.60 3.93 -0.45
N SER A 111 12.74 2.99 -0.05
CA SER A 111 13.13 1.82 0.74
C SER A 111 14.13 0.93 -0.01
N ILE A 112 13.98 0.78 -1.33
CA ILE A 112 14.90 0.04 -2.18
C ILE A 112 16.21 0.81 -2.36
N LEU A 113 16.14 2.09 -2.75
CA LEU A 113 17.34 2.92 -3.03
C LEU A 113 18.26 3.07 -1.82
N VAL A 114 17.71 3.06 -0.61
CA VAL A 114 18.49 3.17 0.62
C VAL A 114 18.71 1.80 1.28
N GLY A 115 17.68 0.96 1.35
CA GLY A 115 17.69 -0.33 2.05
C GLY A 115 18.61 -1.36 1.37
N VAL A 116 18.62 -1.43 0.03
CA VAL A 116 19.49 -2.37 -0.68
C VAL A 116 20.97 -2.04 -0.46
N PRO A 117 21.46 -0.79 -0.68
CA PRO A 117 22.85 -0.44 -0.36
C PRO A 117 23.22 -0.66 1.10
N LEU A 118 22.33 -0.31 2.04
CA LEU A 118 22.55 -0.57 3.48
C LEU A 118 22.70 -2.07 3.78
N GLY A 119 21.84 -2.91 3.22
CA GLY A 119 21.91 -4.36 3.38
C GLY A 119 23.20 -4.95 2.81
N VAL A 120 23.59 -4.51 1.60
CA VAL A 120 24.84 -4.93 0.95
C VAL A 120 26.05 -4.51 1.79
N LEU A 121 26.14 -3.24 2.21
CA LEU A 121 27.23 -2.74 3.03
C LEU A 121 27.31 -3.47 4.37
N SER A 122 26.17 -3.72 5.00
CA SER A 122 26.05 -4.47 6.25
C SER A 122 26.60 -5.90 6.09
N ALA A 123 26.30 -6.60 5.01
CA ALA A 123 26.81 -7.94 4.73
C ALA A 123 28.31 -7.95 4.40
N VAL A 124 28.77 -7.03 3.57
CA VAL A 124 30.18 -6.91 3.13
C VAL A 124 31.13 -6.56 4.28
N TYR A 125 30.64 -5.77 5.24
CA TYR A 125 31.36 -5.38 6.46
C TYR A 125 30.80 -6.08 7.71
N HIS A 126 30.41 -7.33 7.55
CA HIS A 126 29.84 -8.17 8.62
C HIS A 126 30.60 -8.07 9.95
N ASN A 127 29.88 -7.88 11.05
CA ASN A 127 30.36 -7.70 12.41
C ASN A 127 31.31 -6.48 12.63
N ARG A 128 31.37 -5.53 11.68
CA ARG A 128 32.12 -4.28 11.82
C ARG A 128 31.16 -3.13 12.18
N PHE A 129 31.74 -1.95 12.46
CA PHE A 129 30.98 -0.75 12.83
C PHE A 129 29.87 -0.40 11.82
N ILE A 130 30.14 -0.52 10.50
CA ILE A 130 29.15 -0.27 9.44
C ILE A 130 27.96 -1.23 9.57
N ASP A 131 28.20 -2.51 9.84
CA ASP A 131 27.13 -3.49 10.06
C ASP A 131 26.31 -3.15 11.31
N GLN A 132 26.95 -2.72 12.40
CA GLN A 132 26.25 -2.33 13.61
C GLN A 132 25.34 -1.11 13.37
N VAL A 133 25.85 -0.07 12.71
CA VAL A 133 25.07 1.13 12.36
C VAL A 133 23.89 0.77 11.47
N ALA A 134 24.11 -0.01 10.40
CA ALA A 134 23.03 -0.42 9.50
C ALA A 134 21.95 -1.23 10.22
N ARG A 135 22.33 -2.14 11.13
CA ARG A 135 21.37 -2.91 11.95
C ARG A 135 20.63 -2.02 12.93
N THR A 136 21.28 -1.08 13.57
CA THR A 136 20.63 -0.13 14.47
C THR A 136 19.61 0.72 13.71
N LEU A 137 19.98 1.27 12.55
CA LEU A 137 19.06 2.02 11.71
C LEU A 137 17.84 1.17 11.25
N ALA A 138 18.08 -0.09 10.86
CA ALA A 138 17.02 -1.00 10.47
C ALA A 138 16.06 -1.31 11.62
N VAL A 139 16.58 -1.55 12.83
CA VAL A 139 15.76 -1.79 14.02
C VAL A 139 15.00 -0.54 14.42
N THR A 140 15.66 0.63 14.43
CA THR A 140 15.01 1.91 14.72
C THR A 140 13.85 2.18 13.77
N GLY A 141 14.03 1.92 12.45
CA GLY A 141 12.97 2.08 11.46
C GLY A 141 11.73 1.25 11.79
N ILE A 142 11.91 -0.02 12.10
CA ILE A 142 10.79 -0.93 12.41
C ILE A 142 10.13 -0.60 13.76
N SER A 143 10.90 -0.10 14.71
CA SER A 143 10.42 0.20 16.07
C SER A 143 9.77 1.59 16.20
N THR A 144 9.97 2.46 15.23
CA THR A 144 9.44 3.83 15.27
C THR A 144 8.00 3.85 14.71
N PRO A 145 7.00 4.33 15.49
CA PRO A 145 5.66 4.50 14.97
C PRO A 145 5.63 5.51 13.81
N ALA A 146 5.07 5.11 12.66
CA ALA A 146 5.06 5.94 11.45
C ALA A 146 4.44 7.33 11.69
N PHE A 147 3.31 7.40 12.40
CA PHE A 147 2.65 8.67 12.70
C PHE A 147 3.53 9.61 13.54
N TRP A 148 4.27 9.07 14.52
CA TRP A 148 5.18 9.85 15.36
C TRP A 148 6.35 10.41 14.55
N LEU A 149 6.95 9.58 13.69
CA LEU A 149 7.99 10.02 12.74
C LEU A 149 7.45 11.11 11.82
N GLY A 150 6.26 10.91 11.23
CA GLY A 150 5.62 11.88 10.35
C GLY A 150 5.42 13.23 11.01
N LEU A 151 4.85 13.26 12.22
CA LEU A 151 4.68 14.49 12.99
C LEU A 151 6.01 15.16 13.31
N GLY A 152 7.03 14.39 13.69
CA GLY A 152 8.39 14.91 13.94
C GLY A 152 9.02 15.56 12.70
N LEU A 153 8.85 14.92 11.53
CA LEU A 153 9.32 15.47 10.25
C LEU A 153 8.58 16.74 9.86
N ILE A 154 7.26 16.81 10.05
CA ILE A 154 6.47 18.04 9.81
C ILE A 154 6.98 19.16 10.72
N VAL A 155 7.12 18.92 12.01
CA VAL A 155 7.60 19.95 12.96
C VAL A 155 8.99 20.44 12.56
N LEU A 156 9.89 19.54 12.18
CA LEU A 156 11.26 19.91 11.82
C LEU A 156 11.32 20.61 10.45
N PHE A 157 10.85 19.96 9.39
CA PHE A 157 11.09 20.43 8.03
C PHE A 157 10.10 21.49 7.55
N TYR A 158 8.85 21.41 7.98
CA TYR A 158 7.84 22.45 7.70
C TYR A 158 7.86 23.55 8.76
N GLY A 159 7.80 23.20 10.06
CA GLY A 159 7.62 24.19 11.13
C GLY A 159 8.86 24.98 11.49
N HIS A 160 10.05 24.37 11.50
CA HIS A 160 11.28 25.05 11.90
C HIS A 160 12.17 25.46 10.73
N LEU A 161 12.38 24.54 9.78
CA LEU A 161 13.31 24.79 8.67
C LEU A 161 12.64 25.47 7.48
N ASN A 162 11.34 25.35 7.32
CA ASN A 162 10.57 25.82 6.17
C ASN A 162 11.13 25.33 4.81
N TRP A 163 11.61 24.07 4.77
CA TRP A 163 12.21 23.51 3.57
C TRP A 163 11.22 22.73 2.72
N LEU A 164 10.25 22.07 3.36
CA LEU A 164 9.32 21.16 2.71
C LEU A 164 7.89 21.42 3.24
N PRO A 165 6.87 21.25 2.39
CA PRO A 165 5.48 21.40 2.79
C PRO A 165 5.06 20.29 3.78
N GLY A 166 4.12 20.64 4.65
CA GLY A 166 3.66 19.75 5.74
C GLY A 166 2.42 18.93 5.43
N SER A 167 1.68 19.24 4.36
CA SER A 167 0.38 18.60 4.08
C SER A 167 -0.06 18.77 2.63
N GLY A 168 -0.97 17.91 2.18
CA GLY A 168 -1.53 17.96 0.84
C GLY A 168 -0.61 17.39 -0.24
N ARG A 169 -1.04 17.48 -1.51
CA ARG A 169 -0.27 17.08 -2.71
C ARG A 169 0.27 18.27 -3.48
N LEU A 170 -0.24 19.48 -3.22
CA LEU A 170 0.17 20.75 -3.81
C LEU A 170 -0.03 21.88 -2.80
N ASP A 171 0.63 23.00 -3.02
CA ASP A 171 0.40 24.24 -2.26
C ASP A 171 -1.03 24.74 -2.44
N GLU A 172 -1.54 25.42 -1.41
CA GLU A 172 -2.87 26.01 -1.44
C GLU A 172 -3.01 27.03 -2.58
N GLY A 173 -4.10 26.91 -3.33
CA GLY A 173 -4.40 27.79 -4.46
C GLY A 173 -3.83 27.33 -5.81
N LEU A 174 -3.02 26.27 -5.86
CA LEU A 174 -2.63 25.66 -7.12
C LEU A 174 -3.70 24.70 -7.62
N GLU A 175 -4.02 24.78 -8.92
CA GLU A 175 -4.95 23.84 -9.55
C GLU A 175 -4.26 22.49 -9.79
N PRO A 176 -4.94 21.36 -9.53
CA PRO A 176 -4.42 20.03 -9.86
C PRO A 176 -4.12 19.91 -11.37
N PRO A 177 -3.12 19.10 -11.75
CA PRO A 177 -2.87 18.82 -13.15
C PRO A 177 -4.08 18.14 -13.80
N PRO A 178 -4.26 18.21 -15.12
CA PRO A 178 -5.27 17.45 -15.84
C PRO A 178 -5.14 15.97 -15.52
N MET A 179 -6.23 15.35 -15.06
CA MET A 179 -6.23 13.95 -14.63
C MET A 179 -6.13 13.00 -15.83
N VAL A 180 -4.93 12.45 -16.07
CA VAL A 180 -4.65 11.42 -17.07
C VAL A 180 -4.44 10.08 -16.39
N THR A 181 -3.51 10.01 -15.44
CA THR A 181 -3.19 8.82 -14.66
C THR A 181 -3.62 8.93 -13.19
N GLY A 182 -3.84 10.15 -12.70
CA GLY A 182 -4.08 10.49 -11.31
C GLY A 182 -2.81 10.54 -10.43
N PHE A 183 -1.63 10.22 -11.02
CA PHE A 183 -0.33 10.43 -10.40
C PHE A 183 0.13 11.85 -10.70
N TYR A 184 0.22 12.71 -9.71
CA TYR A 184 0.55 14.12 -9.95
C TYR A 184 1.93 14.31 -10.58
N LEU A 185 2.91 13.48 -10.21
CA LEU A 185 4.23 13.53 -10.84
C LEU A 185 4.18 13.19 -12.34
N ILE A 186 3.38 12.20 -12.73
CA ILE A 186 3.25 11.80 -14.13
C ILE A 186 2.40 12.81 -14.88
N ASP A 187 1.26 13.19 -14.32
CA ASP A 187 0.30 14.07 -14.98
C ASP A 187 0.88 15.49 -15.21
N THR A 188 1.69 16.00 -14.28
CA THR A 188 2.41 17.27 -14.46
C THR A 188 3.47 17.20 -15.56
N LEU A 189 4.19 16.05 -15.68
CA LEU A 189 5.13 15.84 -16.78
C LEU A 189 4.42 15.75 -18.14
N ILE A 190 3.26 15.08 -18.19
CA ILE A 190 2.44 15.00 -19.40
C ILE A 190 1.93 16.39 -19.80
N ALA A 191 1.53 17.21 -18.82
CA ALA A 191 1.09 18.58 -19.04
C ALA A 191 2.24 19.55 -19.38
N GLY A 192 3.51 19.14 -19.23
CA GLY A 192 4.68 19.99 -19.45
C GLY A 192 4.88 21.06 -18.38
N ASP A 193 4.18 20.97 -17.24
CA ASP A 193 4.30 21.91 -16.13
C ASP A 193 5.38 21.49 -15.13
N THR A 194 6.59 21.98 -15.37
CA THR A 194 7.74 21.67 -14.51
C THR A 194 7.64 22.32 -13.13
N ALA A 195 7.01 23.49 -13.01
CA ALA A 195 6.85 24.17 -11.72
C ALA A 195 5.91 23.35 -10.82
N LEU A 196 4.78 22.91 -11.36
CA LEU A 196 3.83 22.07 -10.65
C LEU A 196 4.41 20.68 -10.32
N PHE A 197 5.27 20.13 -11.22
CA PHE A 197 6.00 18.89 -10.94
C PHE A 197 6.89 19.00 -9.69
N PHE A 198 7.71 20.04 -9.59
CA PHE A 198 8.58 20.24 -8.42
C PHE A 198 7.77 20.49 -7.15
N ASN A 199 6.65 21.21 -7.24
CA ASN A 199 5.75 21.43 -6.12
C ASN A 199 5.16 20.10 -5.63
N ALA A 200 4.60 19.29 -6.52
CA ALA A 200 4.07 17.95 -6.18
C ALA A 200 5.17 17.01 -5.61
N ALA A 201 6.38 17.06 -6.18
CA ALA A 201 7.50 16.26 -5.69
C ALA A 201 7.90 16.66 -4.25
N GLN A 202 7.93 17.96 -3.93
CA GLN A 202 8.22 18.42 -2.57
C GLN A 202 7.19 17.95 -1.55
N HIS A 203 5.90 17.94 -1.89
CA HIS A 203 4.83 17.42 -1.03
C HIS A 203 4.92 15.92 -0.80
N LEU A 204 5.46 15.17 -1.75
CA LEU A 204 5.61 13.72 -1.66
C LEU A 204 6.78 13.29 -0.75
N ILE A 205 7.82 14.14 -0.56
CA ILE A 205 9.06 13.77 0.14
C ILE A 205 8.81 13.32 1.58
N LEU A 206 8.18 14.15 2.41
CA LEU A 206 7.98 13.82 3.83
C LEU A 206 7.08 12.60 4.05
N PRO A 207 5.92 12.48 3.37
CA PRO A 207 5.09 11.27 3.45
C PRO A 207 5.83 10.02 2.99
N ALA A 208 6.58 10.10 1.87
CA ALA A 208 7.34 8.97 1.33
C ALA A 208 8.49 8.54 2.27
N ILE A 209 9.21 9.49 2.90
CA ILE A 209 10.22 9.19 3.92
C ILE A 209 9.56 8.52 5.12
N THR A 210 8.44 9.04 5.61
CA THR A 210 7.73 8.50 6.77
C THR A 210 7.33 7.04 6.55
N LEU A 211 6.66 6.77 5.42
CA LEU A 211 6.18 5.45 5.08
C LEU A 211 7.32 4.50 4.69
N GLY A 212 8.31 5.00 3.95
CA GLY A 212 9.46 4.24 3.46
C GLY A 212 10.46 3.88 4.55
N PHE A 213 10.64 4.71 5.59
CA PHE A 213 11.61 4.47 6.66
C PHE A 213 11.35 3.19 7.45
N VAL A 214 10.09 2.91 7.75
CA VAL A 214 9.68 1.66 8.42
C VAL A 214 10.07 0.45 7.57
N ASN A 215 9.79 0.51 6.28
CA ASN A 215 10.03 -0.57 5.33
C ASN A 215 11.50 -0.72 4.93
N LEU A 216 12.27 0.36 4.98
CA LEU A 216 13.73 0.37 4.75
C LEU A 216 14.43 -0.67 5.65
N GLY A 217 14.04 -0.75 6.91
CA GLY A 217 14.62 -1.72 7.85
C GLY A 217 14.33 -3.17 7.47
N VAL A 218 13.14 -3.45 6.93
CA VAL A 218 12.76 -4.78 6.43
C VAL A 218 13.60 -5.13 5.21
N VAL A 219 13.70 -4.22 4.23
CA VAL A 219 14.50 -4.41 3.01
C VAL A 219 15.99 -4.61 3.33
N ALA A 220 16.56 -3.74 4.15
CA ALA A 220 17.97 -3.81 4.50
C ALA A 220 18.34 -5.14 5.21
N ARG A 221 17.50 -5.60 6.13
CA ARG A 221 17.68 -6.87 6.82
C ARG A 221 17.60 -8.07 5.87
N GLN A 222 16.61 -8.07 4.97
CA GLN A 222 16.41 -9.13 3.98
C GLN A 222 17.61 -9.23 3.04
N ILE A 223 18.04 -8.10 2.45
CA ILE A 223 19.21 -8.03 1.57
C ILE A 223 20.48 -8.45 2.29
N ARG A 224 20.67 -8.01 3.55
CA ARG A 224 21.81 -8.44 4.36
C ARG A 224 21.87 -9.96 4.51
N SER A 225 20.75 -10.59 4.88
CA SER A 225 20.68 -12.05 5.04
C SER A 225 21.00 -12.77 3.74
N ALA A 226 20.32 -12.42 2.66
CA ALA A 226 20.53 -13.02 1.36
C ALA A 226 21.97 -12.83 0.83
N MET A 227 22.56 -11.65 1.07
CA MET A 227 23.95 -11.37 0.71
C MET A 227 24.96 -12.22 1.51
N LEU A 228 24.72 -12.42 2.81
CA LEU A 228 25.60 -13.27 3.65
C LEU A 228 25.58 -14.72 3.16
N ASP A 229 24.40 -15.24 2.82
CA ASP A 229 24.26 -16.58 2.27
C ASP A 229 25.04 -16.69 0.94
N GLN A 230 24.84 -15.76 0.02
CA GLN A 230 25.51 -15.78 -1.27
C GLN A 230 27.04 -15.60 -1.15
N LEU A 231 27.52 -14.74 -0.26
CA LEU A 231 28.97 -14.50 -0.08
C LEU A 231 29.72 -15.73 0.49
N GLY A 232 28.99 -16.69 1.07
CA GLY A 232 29.49 -17.98 1.55
C GLY A 232 29.65 -19.05 0.48
N GLU A 233 29.02 -18.91 -0.67
CA GLU A 233 28.94 -19.92 -1.72
C GLU A 233 30.27 -20.18 -2.48
N ASP A 234 30.43 -21.40 -3.02
CA ASP A 234 31.65 -21.82 -3.67
C ASP A 234 31.94 -21.05 -4.97
N TYR A 235 30.90 -20.63 -5.72
CA TYR A 235 31.11 -19.82 -6.92
C TYR A 235 31.75 -18.43 -6.60
N ILE A 236 31.46 -17.91 -5.41
CA ILE A 236 32.11 -16.67 -4.92
C ILE A 236 33.57 -16.90 -4.58
N ARG A 237 33.93 -18.07 -3.99
CA ARG A 237 35.33 -18.44 -3.75
C ARG A 237 36.08 -18.56 -5.07
N THR A 238 35.47 -19.20 -6.07
CA THR A 238 36.01 -19.33 -7.42
C THR A 238 36.23 -17.97 -8.07
N ALA A 239 35.23 -17.06 -7.99
CA ALA A 239 35.39 -15.69 -8.54
C ALA A 239 36.56 -14.92 -7.91
N ARG A 240 36.80 -15.08 -6.60
CA ARG A 240 37.94 -14.50 -5.89
C ARG A 240 39.26 -15.15 -6.31
N ALA A 241 39.29 -16.48 -6.53
CA ALA A 241 40.47 -17.18 -6.98
C ALA A 241 40.93 -16.75 -8.41
N TYR A 242 39.99 -16.34 -9.27
CA TYR A 242 40.26 -15.71 -10.57
C TYR A 242 40.75 -14.26 -10.46
N GLY A 243 40.93 -13.71 -9.25
CA GLY A 243 41.50 -12.37 -9.05
C GLY A 243 40.50 -11.22 -9.27
N LEU A 244 39.19 -11.49 -9.27
CA LEU A 244 38.18 -10.43 -9.39
C LEU A 244 38.22 -9.52 -8.17
N SER A 245 38.06 -8.21 -8.39
CA SER A 245 38.00 -7.22 -7.32
C SER A 245 36.81 -7.48 -6.38
N LYS A 246 36.96 -7.09 -5.10
CA LYS A 246 35.92 -7.28 -4.08
C LYS A 246 34.54 -6.76 -4.53
N TRP A 247 34.49 -5.56 -5.10
CA TRP A 247 33.24 -4.95 -5.54
C TRP A 247 32.69 -5.59 -6.82
N ALA A 248 33.53 -6.10 -7.70
CA ALA A 248 33.07 -6.88 -8.85
C ALA A 248 32.41 -8.18 -8.40
N VAL A 249 32.99 -8.89 -7.42
CA VAL A 249 32.37 -10.08 -6.81
C VAL A 249 31.04 -9.75 -6.15
N VAL A 250 30.97 -8.66 -5.38
CA VAL A 250 29.75 -8.23 -4.66
C VAL A 250 28.65 -7.85 -5.65
N LEU A 251 28.92 -6.91 -6.58
CA LEU A 251 27.87 -6.31 -7.41
C LEU A 251 27.48 -7.16 -8.62
N ARG A 252 28.42 -7.94 -9.20
CA ARG A 252 28.15 -8.72 -10.41
C ARG A 252 27.81 -10.19 -10.15
N HIS A 253 28.24 -10.74 -9.00
CA HIS A 253 28.04 -12.16 -8.71
C HIS A 253 27.14 -12.39 -7.50
N ALA A 254 27.38 -11.74 -6.36
CA ALA A 254 26.58 -11.99 -5.15
C ALA A 254 25.22 -11.28 -5.17
N LEU A 255 25.19 -9.98 -5.48
CA LEU A 255 23.97 -9.16 -5.40
C LEU A 255 22.85 -9.65 -6.33
N PRO A 256 23.09 -9.96 -7.62
CA PRO A 256 22.00 -10.44 -8.49
C PRO A 256 21.34 -11.70 -7.93
N ASN A 257 22.11 -12.64 -7.38
CA ASN A 257 21.57 -13.85 -6.79
C ASN A 257 20.87 -13.59 -5.44
N ALA A 258 21.35 -12.65 -4.63
CA ALA A 258 20.71 -12.24 -3.39
C ALA A 258 19.39 -11.48 -3.62
N LEU A 259 19.23 -10.81 -4.77
CA LEU A 259 17.99 -10.14 -5.13
C LEU A 259 16.84 -11.12 -5.44
N ILE A 260 17.13 -12.31 -5.95
CA ILE A 260 16.09 -13.30 -6.30
C ILE A 260 15.13 -13.57 -5.14
N PRO A 261 15.57 -14.03 -3.95
CA PRO A 261 14.69 -14.25 -2.81
C PRO A 261 14.11 -12.94 -2.24
N SER A 262 14.76 -11.81 -2.52
CA SER A 262 14.33 -10.50 -2.00
C SER A 262 13.16 -9.90 -2.78
N VAL A 263 12.94 -10.29 -4.05
CA VAL A 263 11.80 -9.82 -4.87
C VAL A 263 10.46 -10.07 -4.20
N THR A 264 10.31 -11.22 -3.52
CA THR A 264 9.08 -11.52 -2.77
C THR A 264 8.84 -10.54 -1.64
N VAL A 265 9.87 -10.35 -0.84
CA VAL A 265 9.77 -9.44 0.31
C VAL A 265 9.44 -8.04 -0.19
N LEU A 266 10.05 -7.59 -1.29
CA LEU A 266 9.73 -6.30 -1.91
C LEU A 266 8.29 -6.23 -2.41
N GLY A 267 7.79 -7.30 -3.02
CA GLY A 267 6.41 -7.36 -3.48
C GLY A 267 5.41 -7.36 -2.31
N LEU A 268 5.67 -8.14 -1.25
CA LEU A 268 4.85 -8.12 -0.04
C LEU A 268 4.91 -6.75 0.65
N THR A 269 6.09 -6.11 0.67
CA THR A 269 6.26 -4.75 1.19
C THR A 269 5.36 -3.75 0.45
N LEU A 270 5.16 -3.88 -0.85
CA LEU A 270 4.22 -3.02 -1.57
C LEU A 270 2.78 -3.20 -1.07
N GLY A 271 2.36 -4.43 -0.81
CA GLY A 271 1.06 -4.70 -0.16
C GLY A 271 0.95 -4.02 1.20
N ASP A 272 1.96 -4.19 2.06
CA ASP A 272 2.02 -3.58 3.40
C ASP A 272 2.00 -2.04 3.34
N LEU A 273 2.65 -1.44 2.33
CA LEU A 273 2.66 0.00 2.11
C LEU A 273 1.26 0.55 1.78
N LEU A 274 0.46 -0.19 1.02
CA LEU A 274 -0.93 0.21 0.72
C LEU A 274 -1.82 0.23 1.97
N TYR A 275 -1.61 -0.71 2.90
CA TYR A 275 -2.30 -0.70 4.21
C TYR A 275 -1.72 0.34 5.17
N GLY A 276 -0.39 0.42 5.24
CA GLY A 276 0.33 1.33 6.14
C GLY A 276 0.17 2.80 5.77
N ALA A 277 -0.23 3.09 4.53
CA ALA A 277 -0.45 4.45 4.06
C ALA A 277 -1.56 5.19 4.84
N VAL A 278 -2.57 4.48 5.39
CA VAL A 278 -3.74 5.08 6.07
C VAL A 278 -3.33 6.13 7.12
N LEU A 279 -2.42 5.78 8.04
CA LEU A 279 -1.95 6.70 9.07
C LEU A 279 -1.12 7.85 8.49
N THR A 280 -0.25 7.55 7.54
CA THR A 280 0.59 8.55 6.87
C THR A 280 -0.28 9.54 6.08
N GLU A 281 -1.26 9.05 5.31
CA GLU A 281 -2.21 9.88 4.58
C GLU A 281 -3.01 10.79 5.52
N THR A 282 -3.40 10.28 6.68
CA THR A 282 -4.13 11.08 7.68
C THR A 282 -3.24 12.17 8.28
N VAL A 283 -1.99 11.85 8.64
CA VAL A 283 -1.05 12.81 9.25
C VAL A 283 -0.68 13.93 8.28
N PHE A 284 -0.45 13.59 7.00
CA PHE A 284 -0.04 14.56 5.98
C PHE A 284 -1.23 15.14 5.19
N ALA A 285 -2.49 14.87 5.59
CA ALA A 285 -3.69 15.23 4.84
C ALA A 285 -3.58 14.86 3.34
N TRP A 286 -2.93 13.73 3.05
CA TRP A 286 -2.77 13.21 1.71
C TRP A 286 -4.11 12.62 1.22
N PRO A 287 -4.66 13.07 0.08
CA PRO A 287 -5.99 12.66 -0.36
C PRO A 287 -5.97 11.27 -1.01
N GLY A 288 -5.68 10.25 -0.22
CA GLY A 288 -5.68 8.85 -0.66
C GLY A 288 -6.85 8.04 -0.11
N MET A 289 -6.88 6.76 -0.47
CA MET A 289 -7.92 5.82 -0.03
C MET A 289 -7.95 5.62 1.48
N GLY A 290 -6.78 5.66 2.14
CA GLY A 290 -6.68 5.52 3.59
C GLY A 290 -7.34 6.69 4.32
N ALA A 291 -7.07 7.92 3.88
CA ALA A 291 -7.74 9.11 4.41
C ALA A 291 -9.25 9.09 4.12
N TYR A 292 -9.66 8.57 2.96
CA TYR A 292 -11.06 8.39 2.61
C TYR A 292 -11.77 7.44 3.58
N VAL A 293 -11.19 6.26 3.84
CA VAL A 293 -11.81 5.28 4.75
C VAL A 293 -11.85 5.76 6.19
N VAL A 294 -10.84 6.46 6.68
CA VAL A 294 -10.85 7.05 8.05
C VAL A 294 -12.02 8.02 8.21
N LYS A 295 -12.20 8.93 7.24
CA LYS A 295 -13.33 9.85 7.24
C LYS A 295 -14.68 9.11 7.14
N SER A 296 -14.75 8.04 6.37
CA SER A 296 -15.94 7.21 6.22
C SER A 296 -16.29 6.46 7.52
N ILE A 297 -15.29 5.96 8.25
CA ILE A 297 -15.50 5.35 9.58
C ILE A 297 -16.05 6.39 10.56
N GLN A 298 -15.46 7.59 10.59
CA GLN A 298 -15.90 8.66 11.49
C GLN A 298 -17.34 9.13 11.22
N SER A 299 -17.78 9.04 9.96
CA SER A 299 -19.15 9.40 9.55
C SER A 299 -20.12 8.21 9.47
N LEU A 300 -19.70 7.01 9.92
CA LEU A 300 -20.49 5.76 9.85
C LEU A 300 -20.94 5.41 8.42
N ASP A 301 -20.14 5.75 7.43
CA ASP A 301 -20.38 5.46 6.02
C ASP A 301 -20.00 3.99 5.72
N PHE A 302 -20.88 3.07 6.08
CA PHE A 302 -20.61 1.63 5.94
C PHE A 302 -20.37 1.17 4.50
N PRO A 303 -21.15 1.63 3.47
CA PRO A 303 -20.86 1.24 2.10
C PRO A 303 -19.42 1.57 1.68
N ALA A 304 -18.95 2.77 2.04
CA ALA A 304 -17.58 3.20 1.73
C ALA A 304 -16.52 2.33 2.44
N VAL A 305 -16.72 2.00 3.72
CA VAL A 305 -15.81 1.15 4.50
C VAL A 305 -15.77 -0.28 3.94
N MET A 306 -16.95 -0.86 3.63
CA MET A 306 -17.07 -2.20 3.06
C MET A 306 -16.42 -2.26 1.66
N GLY A 307 -16.72 -1.29 0.80
CA GLY A 307 -16.15 -1.18 -0.54
C GLY A 307 -14.62 -1.03 -0.51
N PHE A 308 -14.08 -0.20 0.38
CA PHE A 308 -12.63 -0.10 0.61
C PHE A 308 -12.02 -1.44 1.01
N ALA A 309 -12.60 -2.14 1.99
CA ALA A 309 -12.05 -3.41 2.46
C ALA A 309 -12.04 -4.49 1.36
N ILE A 310 -13.09 -4.56 0.54
CA ILE A 310 -13.16 -5.46 -0.62
C ILE A 310 -12.11 -5.10 -1.66
N LEU A 311 -12.00 -3.82 -2.04
CA LEU A 311 -11.03 -3.38 -3.05
C LEU A 311 -9.60 -3.65 -2.61
N VAL A 312 -9.24 -3.32 -1.37
CA VAL A 312 -7.89 -3.53 -0.84
C VAL A 312 -7.57 -5.02 -0.78
N SER A 313 -8.51 -5.86 -0.35
CA SER A 313 -8.34 -7.32 -0.34
C SER A 313 -8.14 -7.88 -1.74
N PHE A 314 -8.89 -7.37 -2.72
CA PHE A 314 -8.74 -7.74 -4.13
C PHE A 314 -7.37 -7.36 -4.67
N ILE A 315 -6.91 -6.12 -4.42
CA ILE A 315 -5.58 -5.64 -4.83
C ILE A 315 -4.49 -6.49 -4.19
N TYR A 316 -4.61 -6.84 -2.89
CA TYR A 316 -3.63 -7.67 -2.20
C TYR A 316 -3.48 -9.04 -2.83
N VAL A 317 -4.59 -9.70 -3.19
CA VAL A 317 -4.55 -10.99 -3.89
C VAL A 317 -3.95 -10.86 -5.28
N LEU A 318 -4.27 -9.78 -6.03
CA LEU A 318 -3.65 -9.52 -7.33
C LEU A 318 -2.13 -9.29 -7.22
N LEU A 319 -1.67 -8.54 -6.22
CA LEU A 319 -0.25 -8.34 -5.96
C LEU A 319 0.45 -9.67 -5.65
N ASN A 320 -0.11 -10.51 -4.79
CA ASN A 320 0.44 -11.83 -4.52
C ASN A 320 0.52 -12.70 -5.78
N MET A 321 -0.51 -12.65 -6.62
CA MET A 321 -0.51 -13.38 -7.89
C MET A 321 0.58 -12.84 -8.84
N ALA A 322 0.76 -11.53 -8.92
CA ALA A 322 1.81 -10.91 -9.72
C ALA A 322 3.22 -11.30 -9.22
N ILE A 323 3.42 -11.34 -7.90
CA ILE A 323 4.69 -11.79 -7.28
C ILE A 323 4.98 -13.26 -7.63
N ASP A 324 3.98 -14.13 -7.55
CA ASP A 324 4.14 -15.55 -7.91
C ASP A 324 4.48 -15.74 -9.40
N LEU A 325 3.92 -14.88 -10.28
CA LEU A 325 4.27 -14.89 -11.70
C LEU A 325 5.70 -14.40 -11.93
N LEU A 326 6.11 -13.33 -11.24
CA LEU A 326 7.50 -12.84 -11.29
C LEU A 326 8.49 -13.89 -10.83
N TYR A 327 8.19 -14.65 -9.77
CA TYR A 327 9.02 -15.76 -9.33
C TYR A 327 9.30 -16.78 -10.43
N ARG A 328 8.27 -17.19 -11.14
CA ARG A 328 8.43 -18.18 -12.22
C ARG A 328 9.22 -17.64 -13.41
N LEU A 329 9.17 -16.33 -13.65
CA LEU A 329 9.98 -15.68 -14.68
C LEU A 329 11.46 -15.62 -14.28
N ILE A 330 11.75 -15.43 -12.99
CA ILE A 330 13.11 -15.29 -12.46
C ILE A 330 13.76 -16.67 -12.24
N ASP A 331 13.01 -17.63 -11.70
CA ASP A 331 13.49 -19.00 -11.48
C ASP A 331 12.45 -20.05 -11.97
N PRO A 332 12.59 -20.53 -13.22
CA PRO A 332 11.68 -21.53 -13.78
C PRO A 332 11.74 -22.88 -13.06
N ARG A 333 12.75 -23.16 -12.24
CA ARG A 333 12.93 -24.43 -11.51
C ARG A 333 11.94 -24.59 -10.36
N ILE A 334 11.41 -23.49 -9.81
CA ILE A 334 10.43 -23.51 -8.72
C ILE A 334 9.05 -24.07 -9.19
N GLY A 335 8.78 -24.10 -10.49
CA GLY A 335 7.53 -24.61 -11.07
C GLY A 335 7.41 -26.14 -11.15
N GLU A 336 8.44 -26.91 -10.85
CA GLU A 336 8.46 -28.38 -11.01
C GLU A 336 8.26 -29.16 -9.69
N VAL A 337 8.18 -28.48 -8.54
CA VAL A 337 8.07 -29.11 -7.21
C VAL A 337 6.67 -28.86 -6.62
N ASN A 338 5.57 -29.28 -7.35
CA ASN A 338 4.27 -29.64 -6.71
C ASN A 338 3.30 -30.18 -7.76
#